data_ff2f4dde719395dcd2b7d3ebfc7714f8
#
_entry.id   ff2f4dde719395dcd2b7d3ebfc7714f8
#
_cell.length_a   1.000
_cell.length_b   1.000
_cell.length_c   1.000
_cell.angle_alpha   90.00
_cell.angle_beta   90.00
_cell.angle_gamma   90.00
#
_symmetry.space_group_name_H-M   'P 1'
#
loop_
_entity.id
_entity.type
_entity.pdbx_description
1 polymer ?
#
loop_
_entity_poly.entity_id
_entity_poly.type
_entity_poly.pdbx_seq_one_letter_code
_entity_poly.pdbx_strand_id
1 'polypeptide(L)'
;MSYIVVDVEADGEIPHKFSMVSFGAIIVEPSLSKTFYGEVKPISEKWNPEALAISGFSREQHLGFNDPKEVMQKFFDWITQNSVDKPIFISDNLAFDWQWINWYFHNFIGKNPFGFSGRRIGDLYCGMKMDTGLNSEWKKLYRKTRHTHHPVDDAKGNAEALLTMKQDMRLKIKF
;
A
#
# COMPACT_ATOMS: atom_id res chain seq x y z
N MET A 1 0.15 -0.44 18.38
CA MET A 1 -0.38 -0.67 17.04
C MET A 1 0.57 -0.02 16.05
N SER A 2 1.01 -0.74 15.05
CA SER A 2 1.89 -0.19 14.02
C SER A 2 1.08 0.07 12.76
N TYR A 3 1.00 1.32 12.32
CA TYR A 3 0.34 1.68 11.06
C TYR A 3 1.31 1.46 9.91
N ILE A 4 0.88 0.75 8.88
CA ILE A 4 1.66 0.47 7.68
C ILE A 4 0.88 1.01 6.48
N VAL A 5 1.44 2.04 5.85
CA VAL A 5 0.91 2.52 4.58
C VAL A 5 1.40 1.60 3.48
N VAL A 6 0.47 1.16 2.64
CA VAL A 6 0.75 0.30 1.49
C VAL A 6 0.17 0.95 0.24
N ASP A 7 0.90 0.80 -0.86
CA ASP A 7 0.50 1.21 -2.20
C ASP A 7 0.83 0.10 -3.19
N VAL A 8 -0.06 -0.17 -4.15
CA VAL A 8 0.04 -1.32 -5.07
C VAL A 8 -0.09 -0.88 -6.51
N GLU A 9 0.78 -1.40 -7.37
CA GLU A 9 0.65 -1.35 -8.82
C GLU A 9 0.29 -2.73 -9.37
N ALA A 10 -0.65 -2.79 -10.31
CA ALA A 10 -1.15 -4.04 -10.88
C ALA A 10 -1.37 -3.92 -12.39
N ASP A 11 -1.36 -5.06 -13.07
CA ASP A 11 -1.58 -5.13 -14.52
C ASP A 11 -3.06 -5.30 -14.92
N GLY A 12 -3.99 -4.99 -13.98
CA GLY A 12 -5.43 -5.02 -14.21
C GLY A 12 -6.25 -4.78 -12.95
N GLU A 13 -7.55 -5.10 -12.99
CA GLU A 13 -8.51 -4.61 -12.00
C GLU A 13 -8.61 -5.49 -10.74
N ILE A 14 -8.42 -6.81 -10.87
CA ILE A 14 -8.68 -7.78 -9.77
C ILE A 14 -7.64 -8.89 -9.74
N PRO A 15 -7.22 -9.35 -8.54
CA PRO A 15 -6.31 -10.49 -8.40
C PRO A 15 -6.92 -11.77 -8.99
N HIS A 16 -6.09 -12.75 -9.29
CA HIS A 16 -6.39 -14.02 -9.97
C HIS A 16 -6.66 -13.88 -11.47
N LYS A 17 -7.47 -12.91 -11.89
CA LYS A 17 -7.67 -12.63 -13.32
C LYS A 17 -6.49 -11.84 -13.90
N PHE A 18 -5.94 -10.97 -13.11
CA PHE A 18 -4.76 -10.14 -13.39
C PHE A 18 -3.72 -10.32 -12.30
N SER A 19 -2.59 -9.63 -12.41
CA SER A 19 -1.45 -9.81 -11.51
C SER A 19 -1.04 -8.50 -10.84
N MET A 20 -0.61 -8.60 -9.58
CA MET A 20 0.14 -7.52 -8.94
C MET A 20 1.51 -7.40 -9.61
N VAL A 21 1.95 -6.18 -9.90
CA VAL A 21 3.23 -5.88 -10.53
C VAL A 21 4.27 -5.57 -9.47
N SER A 22 3.98 -4.58 -8.65
CA SER A 22 4.84 -4.18 -7.55
C SER A 22 4.02 -3.57 -6.42
N PHE A 23 4.61 -3.49 -5.24
CA PHE A 23 4.00 -2.78 -4.11
C PHE A 23 5.06 -2.21 -3.19
N GLY A 24 4.71 -1.13 -2.52
CA GLY A 24 5.52 -0.48 -1.52
C GLY A 24 4.80 -0.42 -0.18
N ALA A 25 5.56 -0.49 0.91
CA ALA A 25 5.04 -0.31 2.24
C ALA A 25 5.98 0.52 3.10
N ILE A 26 5.42 1.27 4.06
CA ILE A 26 6.18 2.08 5.00
C ILE A 26 5.53 2.07 6.37
N ILE A 27 6.34 1.93 7.41
CA ILE A 27 5.88 2.11 8.79
C ILE A 27 5.65 3.60 9.04
N VAL A 28 4.47 3.95 9.57
CA VAL A 28 4.16 5.33 9.96
C VAL A 28 4.84 5.64 11.29
N GLU A 29 6.04 6.16 11.21
CA GLU A 29 6.87 6.63 12.33
C GLU A 29 7.55 7.95 11.95
N PRO A 30 8.07 8.76 12.90
CA PRO A 30 8.61 10.07 12.58
C PRO A 30 9.74 10.08 11.54
N SER A 31 10.54 9.03 11.47
CA SER A 31 11.67 8.95 10.52
C SER A 31 11.25 8.52 9.11
N LEU A 32 10.13 7.81 8.96
CA LEU A 32 9.68 7.18 7.71
C LEU A 32 10.79 6.37 7.01
N SER A 33 11.68 5.74 7.78
CA SER A 33 12.87 5.07 7.26
C SER A 33 12.66 3.58 6.99
N LYS A 34 11.65 2.97 7.63
CA LYS A 34 11.35 1.55 7.48
C LYS A 34 10.42 1.35 6.31
N THR A 35 11.00 0.95 5.18
CA THR A 35 10.27 0.71 3.92
C THR A 35 10.42 -0.73 3.46
N PHE A 36 9.46 -1.19 2.67
CA PHE A 36 9.51 -2.43 1.93
C PHE A 36 9.14 -2.15 0.47
N TYR A 37 9.81 -2.83 -0.45
CA TYR A 37 9.48 -2.84 -1.87
C TYR A 37 9.49 -4.26 -2.39
N GLY A 38 8.46 -4.63 -3.15
CA GLY A 38 8.35 -5.94 -3.78
C GLY A 38 7.94 -5.83 -5.24
N GLU A 39 8.69 -6.50 -6.12
CA GLU A 39 8.35 -6.74 -7.51
C GLU A 39 7.92 -8.20 -7.66
N VAL A 40 6.77 -8.44 -8.27
CA VAL A 40 6.10 -9.73 -8.23
C VAL A 40 5.84 -10.24 -9.64
N LYS A 41 6.33 -11.45 -9.93
CA LYS A 41 6.08 -12.13 -11.20
C LYS A 41 4.58 -12.34 -11.42
N PRO A 42 4.09 -12.20 -12.68
CA PRO A 42 2.67 -12.39 -12.96
C PRO A 42 2.19 -13.79 -12.65
N ILE A 43 0.96 -13.87 -12.13
CA ILE A 43 0.23 -15.10 -11.82
C ILE A 43 -0.80 -15.44 -12.90
N SER A 44 -0.99 -14.58 -13.88
CA SER A 44 -1.95 -14.73 -14.97
C SER A 44 -1.29 -14.38 -16.30
N GLU A 45 -1.73 -15.07 -17.37
CA GLU A 45 -1.37 -14.69 -18.72
C GLU A 45 -2.14 -13.44 -19.21
N LYS A 46 -3.28 -13.13 -18.56
CA LYS A 46 -4.06 -11.93 -18.85
C LYS A 46 -3.44 -10.73 -18.19
N TRP A 47 -3.35 -9.66 -18.94
CA TRP A 47 -2.86 -8.36 -18.47
C TRP A 47 -3.47 -7.24 -19.31
N ASN A 48 -3.56 -6.05 -18.75
CA ASN A 48 -3.99 -4.83 -19.43
C ASN A 48 -2.74 -3.98 -19.71
N PRO A 49 -2.39 -3.72 -20.99
CA PRO A 49 -1.22 -2.92 -21.35
C PRO A 49 -1.23 -1.51 -20.75
N GLU A 50 -2.40 -0.88 -20.69
CA GLU A 50 -2.55 0.48 -20.14
C GLU A 50 -2.31 0.49 -18.62
N ALA A 51 -2.86 -0.51 -17.90
CA ALA A 51 -2.64 -0.64 -16.48
C ALA A 51 -1.16 -0.94 -16.15
N LEU A 52 -0.54 -1.87 -16.90
CA LEU A 52 0.88 -2.17 -16.71
C LEU A 52 1.78 -0.96 -16.98
N ALA A 53 1.45 -0.17 -18.02
CA ALA A 53 2.23 1.03 -18.37
C ALA A 53 2.27 2.07 -17.23
N ILE A 54 1.23 2.14 -16.39
CA ILE A 54 1.18 3.03 -15.21
C ILE A 54 2.30 2.67 -14.22
N SER A 55 2.58 1.38 -14.04
CA SER A 55 3.67 0.92 -13.15
C SER A 55 5.08 1.25 -13.68
N GLY A 56 5.20 1.71 -14.93
CA GLY A 56 6.47 2.02 -15.58
C GLY A 56 7.24 0.80 -16.10
N PHE A 57 6.69 -0.42 -16.00
CA PHE A 57 7.35 -1.65 -16.44
C PHE A 57 6.79 -2.17 -17.76
N SER A 58 7.65 -2.80 -18.55
CA SER A 58 7.24 -3.61 -19.69
C SER A 58 6.76 -5.00 -19.26
N ARG A 59 6.00 -5.69 -20.12
CA ARG A 59 5.58 -7.08 -19.85
C ARG A 59 6.78 -8.01 -19.69
N GLU A 60 7.83 -7.80 -20.47
CA GLU A 60 9.06 -8.60 -20.39
C GLU A 60 9.75 -8.46 -19.03
N GLN A 61 9.87 -7.23 -18.53
CA GLN A 61 10.39 -6.96 -17.19
C GLN A 61 9.54 -7.65 -16.12
N HIS A 62 8.21 -7.49 -16.19
CA HIS A 62 7.27 -8.08 -15.26
C HIS A 62 7.37 -9.62 -15.23
N LEU A 63 7.56 -10.28 -16.38
CA LEU A 63 7.78 -11.73 -16.46
C LEU A 63 9.07 -12.18 -15.77
N GLY A 64 10.06 -11.31 -15.67
CA GLY A 64 11.35 -11.55 -15.01
C GLY A 64 11.38 -11.30 -13.50
N PHE A 65 10.29 -10.82 -12.89
CA PHE A 65 10.24 -10.49 -11.47
C PHE A 65 10.26 -11.72 -10.55
N ASN A 66 10.26 -11.49 -9.25
CA ASN A 66 10.41 -12.51 -8.22
C ASN A 66 9.14 -13.36 -8.04
N ASP A 67 9.32 -14.57 -7.56
CA ASP A 67 8.22 -15.48 -7.23
C ASP A 67 7.28 -14.84 -6.19
N PRO A 68 5.95 -14.87 -6.42
CA PRO A 68 4.98 -14.25 -5.52
C PRO A 68 5.07 -14.75 -4.08
N LYS A 69 5.28 -16.05 -3.89
CA LYS A 69 5.37 -16.64 -2.54
C LYS A 69 6.61 -16.13 -1.80
N GLU A 70 7.74 -16.04 -2.48
CA GLU A 70 8.99 -15.52 -1.87
C GLU A 70 8.84 -14.04 -1.47
N VAL A 71 8.27 -13.22 -2.36
CA VAL A 71 8.06 -11.79 -2.07
C VAL A 71 7.09 -11.61 -0.91
N MET A 72 5.96 -12.32 -0.92
CA MET A 72 4.98 -12.23 0.15
C MET A 72 5.50 -12.77 1.49
N GLN A 73 6.37 -13.80 1.48
CA GLN A 73 7.03 -14.27 2.70
C GLN A 73 7.98 -13.21 3.25
N LYS A 74 8.81 -12.59 2.42
CA LYS A 74 9.69 -11.48 2.82
C LYS A 74 8.89 -10.31 3.40
N PHE A 75 7.75 -9.99 2.79
CA PHE A 75 6.86 -8.93 3.29
C PHE A 75 6.22 -9.30 4.63
N PHE A 76 5.78 -10.54 4.79
CA PHE A 76 5.26 -11.05 6.07
C PHE A 76 6.30 -10.93 7.19
N ASP A 77 7.53 -11.35 6.91
CA ASP A 77 8.64 -11.30 7.86
C ASP A 77 9.01 -9.86 8.21
N TRP A 78 9.04 -8.97 7.20
CA TRP A 78 9.30 -7.55 7.40
C TRP A 78 8.22 -6.89 8.28
N ILE A 79 6.93 -7.18 8.05
CA ILE A 79 5.83 -6.69 8.89
C ILE A 79 6.03 -7.17 10.33
N THR A 80 6.32 -8.45 10.52
CA THR A 80 6.48 -9.07 11.85
C THR A 80 7.66 -8.47 12.61
N GLN A 81 8.79 -8.24 11.94
CA GLN A 81 10.00 -7.69 12.55
C GLN A 81 9.88 -6.20 12.89
N ASN A 82 9.10 -5.44 12.13
CA ASN A 82 9.01 -3.99 12.27
C ASN A 82 7.74 -3.51 13.00
N SER A 83 6.81 -4.40 13.32
CA SER A 83 5.62 -4.07 14.08
C SER A 83 5.82 -4.33 15.57
N VAL A 84 5.55 -3.32 16.40
CA VAL A 84 5.60 -3.47 17.86
C VAL A 84 4.36 -4.21 18.39
N ASP A 85 3.21 -4.00 17.73
CA ASP A 85 1.92 -4.59 18.08
C ASP A 85 1.22 -5.07 16.79
N LYS A 86 -0.11 -5.27 16.86
CA LYS A 86 -0.94 -5.60 15.69
C LYS A 86 -0.72 -4.58 14.58
N PRO A 87 -0.28 -5.01 13.38
CA PRO A 87 -0.16 -4.13 12.22
C PRO A 87 -1.55 -3.71 11.73
N ILE A 88 -1.65 -2.44 11.31
CA ILE A 88 -2.86 -1.87 10.73
C ILE A 88 -2.54 -1.45 9.31
N PHE A 89 -3.23 -2.05 8.35
CA PHE A 89 -3.17 -1.65 6.94
C PHE A 89 -3.85 -0.30 6.75
N ILE A 90 -3.20 0.59 6.02
CA ILE A 90 -3.76 1.87 5.63
C ILE A 90 -3.29 2.23 4.22
N SER A 91 -4.18 2.78 3.39
CA SER A 91 -3.84 3.21 2.04
C SER A 91 -4.72 4.38 1.58
N ASP A 92 -4.39 4.92 0.43
CA ASP A 92 -5.20 5.93 -0.25
C ASP A 92 -6.42 5.30 -0.94
N ASN A 93 -6.19 4.30 -1.78
CA ASN A 93 -7.25 3.56 -2.46
C ASN A 93 -7.45 2.18 -1.82
N LEU A 94 -8.01 2.17 -0.62
CA LEU A 94 -8.14 0.98 0.20
C LEU A 94 -8.77 -0.21 -0.54
N ALA A 95 -9.81 0.01 -1.33
CA ALA A 95 -10.48 -1.07 -2.03
C ALA A 95 -9.57 -1.76 -3.04
N PHE A 96 -8.72 -0.99 -3.73
CA PHE A 96 -7.76 -1.50 -4.70
C PHE A 96 -6.57 -2.15 -3.99
N ASP A 97 -5.87 -1.44 -3.13
CA ASP A 97 -4.64 -1.94 -2.49
C ASP A 97 -4.91 -3.15 -1.61
N TRP A 98 -5.98 -3.10 -0.83
CA TRP A 98 -6.36 -4.18 0.08
C TRP A 98 -6.68 -5.48 -0.65
N GLN A 99 -7.44 -5.45 -1.75
CA GLN A 99 -7.82 -6.67 -2.46
C GLN A 99 -6.58 -7.44 -2.93
N TRP A 100 -5.55 -6.74 -3.44
CA TRP A 100 -4.31 -7.35 -3.90
C TRP A 100 -3.52 -7.96 -2.75
N ILE A 101 -3.19 -7.18 -1.75
CA ILE A 101 -2.38 -7.63 -0.61
C ILE A 101 -3.09 -8.74 0.17
N ASN A 102 -4.40 -8.61 0.40
CA ASN A 102 -5.18 -9.63 1.11
C ASN A 102 -5.22 -10.95 0.34
N TRP A 103 -5.50 -10.90 -0.97
CA TRP A 103 -5.55 -12.10 -1.79
C TRP A 103 -4.18 -12.80 -1.87
N TYR A 104 -3.11 -12.04 -2.12
CA TYR A 104 -1.76 -12.59 -2.21
C TYR A 104 -1.30 -13.22 -0.88
N PHE A 105 -1.55 -12.60 0.24
CA PHE A 105 -1.26 -13.21 1.54
C PHE A 105 -2.01 -14.52 1.76
N HIS A 106 -3.29 -14.56 1.52
CA HIS A 106 -4.07 -15.79 1.70
C HIS A 106 -3.67 -16.88 0.72
N ASN A 107 -3.42 -16.53 -0.55
CA ASN A 107 -3.09 -17.52 -1.58
C ASN A 107 -1.68 -18.09 -1.40
N PHE A 108 -0.68 -17.28 -1.03
CA PHE A 108 0.72 -17.72 -1.00
C PHE A 108 1.25 -18.03 0.40
N ILE A 109 0.69 -17.41 1.45
CA ILE A 109 1.15 -17.56 2.85
C ILE A 109 0.11 -18.26 3.72
N GLY A 110 -1.15 -18.29 3.29
CA GLY A 110 -2.27 -18.89 4.03
C GLY A 110 -2.84 -18.02 5.14
N LYS A 111 -2.25 -16.86 5.42
CA LYS A 111 -2.71 -15.92 6.47
C LYS A 111 -2.32 -14.49 6.13
N ASN A 112 -3.15 -13.52 6.53
CA ASN A 112 -2.88 -12.09 6.40
C ASN A 112 -2.51 -11.48 7.77
N PRO A 113 -1.31 -10.90 7.94
CA PRO A 113 -0.88 -10.32 9.22
C PRO A 113 -1.70 -9.12 9.65
N PHE A 114 -2.33 -8.41 8.71
CA PHE A 114 -3.23 -7.28 9.00
C PHE A 114 -4.62 -7.72 9.50
N GLY A 115 -4.99 -8.99 9.37
CA GLY A 115 -6.32 -9.50 9.69
C GLY A 115 -7.34 -9.23 8.59
N PHE A 116 -8.49 -8.64 8.93
CA PHE A 116 -9.66 -8.54 8.03
C PHE A 116 -10.06 -7.11 7.66
N SER A 117 -9.32 -6.10 8.09
CA SER A 117 -9.71 -4.71 7.87
C SER A 117 -8.53 -3.79 7.61
N GLY A 118 -8.75 -2.83 6.74
CA GLY A 118 -7.85 -1.72 6.48
C GLY A 118 -8.50 -0.37 6.78
N ARG A 119 -7.74 0.71 6.63
CA ARG A 119 -8.22 2.08 6.79
C ARG A 119 -7.90 2.88 5.54
N ARG A 120 -8.83 3.74 5.13
CA ARG A 120 -8.59 4.67 4.05
C ARG A 120 -8.24 6.04 4.61
N ILE A 121 -7.17 6.65 4.08
CA ILE A 121 -6.71 7.97 4.54
C ILE A 121 -7.75 9.05 4.27
N GLY A 122 -8.37 9.01 3.09
CA GLY A 122 -9.42 9.95 2.72
C GLY A 122 -10.63 9.92 3.67
N ASP A 123 -11.04 8.73 4.13
CA ASP A 123 -12.17 8.61 5.05
C ASP A 123 -11.84 9.14 6.45
N LEU A 124 -10.58 8.92 6.91
CA LEU A 124 -10.09 9.55 8.15
C LEU A 124 -10.16 11.07 8.05
N TYR A 125 -9.67 11.63 6.95
CA TYR A 125 -9.69 13.07 6.73
C TYR A 125 -11.11 13.63 6.69
N CYS A 126 -12.01 13.00 5.94
CA CYS A 126 -13.44 13.36 5.89
C CYS A 126 -14.09 13.36 7.28
N GLY A 127 -13.82 12.30 8.06
CA GLY A 127 -14.34 12.21 9.44
C GLY A 127 -13.82 13.33 10.35
N MET A 128 -12.55 13.72 10.20
CA MET A 128 -11.94 14.82 10.97
C MET A 128 -12.47 16.19 10.55
N LYS A 129 -12.89 16.34 9.28
CA LYS A 129 -13.48 17.57 8.73
C LYS A 129 -15.01 17.60 8.83
N MET A 130 -15.63 16.48 9.21
CA MET A 130 -17.09 16.32 9.21
C MET A 130 -17.73 16.59 7.83
N ASP A 131 -17.00 16.28 6.74
CA ASP A 131 -17.42 16.48 5.36
C ASP A 131 -16.90 15.36 4.46
N THR A 132 -17.81 14.56 3.91
CA THR A 132 -17.50 13.42 3.05
C THR A 132 -17.05 13.79 1.63
N GLY A 133 -17.26 15.04 1.21
CA GLY A 133 -16.81 15.55 -0.09
C GLY A 133 -15.31 15.82 -0.19
N LEU A 134 -14.61 15.87 0.95
CA LEU A 134 -13.19 16.28 1.03
C LEU A 134 -12.19 15.12 0.92
N ASN A 135 -12.59 13.97 0.42
CA ASN A 135 -11.84 12.70 0.47
C ASN A 135 -10.45 12.71 -0.18
N SER A 136 -10.13 13.68 -1.03
CA SER A 136 -8.85 13.81 -1.73
C SER A 136 -8.09 15.12 -1.42
N GLU A 137 -8.69 16.05 -0.67
CA GLU A 137 -8.09 17.35 -0.38
C GLU A 137 -6.77 17.23 0.39
N TRP A 138 -6.68 16.28 1.30
CA TRP A 138 -5.48 16.02 2.10
C TRP A 138 -4.22 15.76 1.23
N LYS A 139 -4.38 15.25 0.02
CA LYS A 139 -3.26 15.01 -0.90
C LYS A 139 -2.53 16.31 -1.25
N LYS A 140 -3.30 17.37 -1.53
CA LYS A 140 -2.74 18.69 -1.87
C LYS A 140 -2.17 19.41 -0.64
N LEU A 141 -2.77 19.20 0.52
CA LEU A 141 -2.42 19.93 1.75
C LEU A 141 -1.23 19.31 2.50
N TYR A 142 -1.11 17.97 2.49
CA TYR A 142 -0.27 17.26 3.46
C TYR A 142 0.77 16.33 2.86
N ARG A 143 0.65 15.91 1.60
CA ARG A 143 1.71 15.15 0.93
C ARG A 143 2.87 16.10 0.57
N LYS A 144 4.10 15.65 0.84
CA LYS A 144 5.34 16.32 0.42
C LYS A 144 5.98 15.60 -0.75
N THR A 145 6.07 14.28 -0.68
CA THR A 145 6.55 13.44 -1.78
C THR A 145 5.50 13.41 -2.90
N ARG A 146 5.94 13.69 -4.13
CA ARG A 146 5.07 13.68 -5.31
C ARG A 146 4.55 12.26 -5.57
N HIS A 147 3.38 12.18 -6.18
CA HIS A 147 2.86 10.93 -6.75
C HIS A 147 3.65 10.59 -8.02
N THR A 148 4.26 9.41 -8.05
CA THR A 148 5.18 9.00 -9.12
C THR A 148 4.81 7.66 -9.74
N HIS A 149 3.82 6.96 -9.20
CA HIS A 149 3.54 5.53 -9.47
C HIS A 149 4.70 4.59 -9.11
N HIS A 150 5.67 5.07 -8.33
CA HIS A 150 6.59 4.20 -7.62
C HIS A 150 6.01 3.94 -6.23
N PRO A 151 5.61 2.70 -5.91
CA PRO A 151 4.74 2.45 -4.75
C PRO A 151 5.37 2.83 -3.40
N VAL A 152 6.71 2.82 -3.27
CA VAL A 152 7.35 3.30 -2.03
C VAL A 152 7.24 4.82 -1.88
N ASP A 153 7.40 5.58 -2.97
CA ASP A 153 7.26 7.03 -2.94
C ASP A 153 5.82 7.43 -2.65
N ASP A 154 4.87 6.71 -3.22
CA ASP A 154 3.45 6.96 -3.01
C ASP A 154 3.01 6.59 -1.60
N ALA A 155 3.47 5.46 -1.07
CA ALA A 155 3.29 5.11 0.33
C ALA A 155 3.92 6.14 1.27
N LYS A 156 5.12 6.68 0.92
CA LYS A 156 5.80 7.71 1.71
C LYS A 156 5.00 9.02 1.75
N GLY A 157 4.53 9.51 0.60
CA GLY A 157 3.70 10.72 0.55
C GLY A 157 2.42 10.57 1.37
N ASN A 158 1.82 9.39 1.35
CA ASN A 158 0.63 9.06 2.15
C ASN A 158 0.96 9.02 3.67
N ALA A 159 2.12 8.47 4.06
CA ALA A 159 2.56 8.44 5.45
C ALA A 159 2.91 9.85 5.98
N GLU A 160 3.56 10.69 5.17
CA GLU A 160 3.81 12.10 5.48
C GLU A 160 2.52 12.85 5.78
N ALA A 161 1.47 12.62 4.98
CA ALA A 161 0.17 13.23 5.21
C ALA A 161 -0.43 12.80 6.55
N LEU A 162 -0.35 11.53 6.93
CA LEU A 162 -0.82 11.04 8.23
C LEU A 162 -0.06 11.68 9.39
N LEU A 163 1.26 11.83 9.28
CA LEU A 163 2.06 12.51 10.30
C LEU A 163 1.69 13.99 10.44
N THR A 164 1.42 14.66 9.32
CA THR A 164 0.97 16.05 9.34
C THR A 164 -0.44 16.18 9.95
N MET A 165 -1.38 15.30 9.59
CA MET A 165 -2.70 15.25 10.23
C MET A 165 -2.62 15.00 11.75
N LYS A 166 -1.63 14.21 12.20
CA LYS A 166 -1.38 14.01 13.64
C LYS A 166 -1.05 15.33 14.34
N GLN A 167 -0.25 16.17 13.70
CA GLN A 167 0.15 17.46 14.25
C GLN A 167 -0.98 18.50 14.16
N ASP A 168 -1.51 18.71 12.96
CA ASP A 168 -2.41 19.83 12.66
C ASP A 168 -3.85 19.57 13.13
N MET A 169 -4.29 18.31 13.05
CA MET A 169 -5.67 17.92 13.32
C MET A 169 -5.82 17.08 14.61
N ARG A 170 -4.75 16.91 15.38
CA ARG A 170 -4.70 16.13 16.62
C ARG A 170 -5.12 14.66 16.42
N LEU A 171 -4.85 14.07 15.24
CA LEU A 171 -5.10 12.67 14.97
C LEU A 171 -4.21 11.81 15.90
N LYS A 172 -4.83 10.96 16.70
CA LYS A 172 -4.13 10.08 17.64
C LYS A 172 -3.58 8.86 16.92
N ILE A 173 -2.33 8.93 16.49
CA ILE A 173 -1.55 7.78 16.00
C ILE A 173 -0.51 7.44 17.06
N LYS A 174 -0.50 6.18 17.53
CA LYS A 174 0.56 5.65 18.42
C LYS A 174 1.61 4.96 17.56
N PHE A 175 2.86 5.19 17.86
CA PHE A 175 4.02 4.56 17.23
C PHE A 175 4.60 3.52 18.15
#